data_691cba726e618a85169bf4d671f8e5bb
#
_entry.id   691cba726e618a85169bf4d671f8e5bb
#
_cell.length_a   1.000
_cell.length_b   1.000
_cell.length_c   1.000
_cell.angle_alpha   90.00
_cell.angle_beta   90.00
_cell.angle_gamma   90.00
#
_symmetry.space_group_name_H-M   'P 1'
#
loop_
_entity.id
_entity.type
_entity.pdbx_description
1 polymer ?
#
loop_
_entity_poly.entity_id
_entity_poly.type
_entity_poly.pdbx_seq_one_letter_code
_entity_poly.pdbx_strand_id
1 'polypeptide(L)'
;MASNRLDLNLLHVFDTIYREGSLTRAARALNLTQPAVSHSLARLRDHFDDPLFSRQGNRMIPTPLARRFVESMRPGLNQIHSAVNQFHAFDPVSYTHLTLPTILRV
;
A
#
# COMPACT_ATOMS: atom_id res chain seq x y z
N MET A 1 -19.49 12.51 5.44
CA MET A 1 -18.61 13.39 6.12
C MET A 1 -17.21 13.34 5.57
N ALA A 2 -16.62 14.47 5.57
CA ALA A 2 -15.25 14.59 5.08
C ALA A 2 -14.30 13.69 5.87
N SER A 3 -14.60 13.43 7.12
CA SER A 3 -13.75 12.62 7.97
C SER A 3 -13.62 11.19 7.48
N ASN A 4 -14.51 10.76 6.59
CA ASN A 4 -14.45 9.40 6.07
C ASN A 4 -13.73 9.31 4.74
N ARG A 5 -13.08 10.38 4.37
CA ARG A 5 -12.34 10.36 3.13
C ARG A 5 -11.20 9.36 3.21
N LEU A 6 -11.08 8.56 2.17
CA LEU A 6 -10.05 7.56 2.07
C LEU A 6 -8.97 8.09 1.12
N ASP A 7 -7.73 8.08 1.55
CA ASP A 7 -6.66 8.54 0.69
C ASP A 7 -5.73 7.37 0.34
N LEU A 8 -4.88 7.61 -0.64
CA LEU A 8 -3.99 6.57 -1.14
C LEU A 8 -3.02 6.08 -0.08
N ASN A 9 -2.67 6.95 0.85
CA ASN A 9 -1.77 6.56 1.91
C ASN A 9 -2.39 5.48 2.79
N LEU A 10 -3.67 5.61 3.09
CA LEU A 10 -4.37 4.60 3.87
C LEU A 10 -4.46 3.29 3.10
N LEU A 11 -4.66 3.37 1.79
CA LEU A 11 -4.71 2.16 0.97
C LEU A 11 -3.36 1.46 0.96
N HIS A 12 -2.29 2.22 0.92
CA HIS A 12 -0.95 1.64 0.97
C HIS A 12 -0.70 0.96 2.32
N VAL A 13 -1.15 1.58 3.40
CA VAL A 13 -1.04 0.96 4.72
C VAL A 13 -1.81 -0.35 4.76
N PHE A 14 -3.03 -0.34 4.23
CA PHE A 14 -3.86 -1.53 4.20
C PHE A 14 -3.15 -2.67 3.45
N ASP A 15 -2.64 -2.36 2.26
CA ASP A 15 -1.96 -3.36 1.46
C ASP A 15 -0.74 -3.93 2.17
N THR A 16 -0.01 -3.07 2.87
CA THR A 16 1.19 -3.51 3.59
C THR A 16 0.83 -4.43 4.74
N ILE A 17 -0.22 -4.09 5.51
CA ILE A 17 -0.66 -4.97 6.58
C ILE A 17 -1.09 -6.33 6.01
N TYR A 18 -1.78 -6.29 4.90
CA TYR A 18 -2.26 -7.52 4.25
C TYR A 18 -1.08 -8.41 3.84
N ARG A 19 -0.07 -7.82 3.23
CA ARG A 19 1.08 -8.58 2.76
C ARG A 19 1.95 -9.08 3.90
N GLU A 20 2.16 -8.24 4.91
CA GLU A 20 3.05 -8.62 6.01
C GLU A 20 2.39 -9.53 7.01
N GLY A 21 1.06 -9.42 7.16
CA GLY A 21 0.35 -10.25 8.11
C GLY A 21 0.67 -9.92 9.58
N SER A 22 1.23 -8.74 9.83
CA SER A 22 1.64 -8.35 11.18
C SER A 22 1.73 -6.83 11.23
N LEU A 23 1.20 -6.25 12.30
CA LEU A 23 1.27 -4.80 12.45
C LEU A 23 2.70 -4.34 12.68
N THR A 24 3.46 -5.11 13.43
CA THR A 24 4.86 -4.77 13.69
C THR A 24 5.66 -4.78 12.40
N ARG A 25 5.48 -5.82 11.59
CA ARG A 25 6.20 -5.91 10.34
C ARG A 25 5.74 -4.85 9.35
N ALA A 26 4.45 -4.57 9.33
CA ALA A 26 3.93 -3.52 8.46
C ALA A 26 4.51 -2.17 8.84
N ALA A 27 4.58 -1.88 10.13
CA ALA A 27 5.15 -0.61 10.59
C ALA A 27 6.59 -0.48 10.15
N ARG A 28 7.34 -1.56 10.26
CA ARG A 28 8.73 -1.55 9.84
C ARG A 28 8.85 -1.31 8.34
N ALA A 29 8.03 -2.01 7.56
CA ALA A 29 8.05 -1.86 6.10
C ALA A 29 7.66 -0.45 5.67
N LEU A 30 6.77 0.18 6.42
CA LEU A 30 6.29 1.52 6.10
C LEU A 30 7.14 2.61 6.73
N ASN A 31 8.10 2.22 7.55
CA ASN A 31 8.93 3.17 8.28
C ASN A 31 8.08 4.06 9.19
N LEU A 32 7.10 3.45 9.82
CA LEU A 32 6.20 4.11 10.76
C LEU A 32 6.25 3.41 12.10
N THR A 33 5.70 4.08 13.12
CA THR A 33 5.55 3.42 14.41
C THR A 33 4.33 2.51 14.35
N GLN A 34 4.31 1.52 15.25
CA GLN A 34 3.16 0.64 15.30
C GLN A 34 1.88 1.38 15.69
N PRO A 35 1.90 2.32 16.64
CA PRO A 35 0.70 3.11 16.92
C PRO A 35 0.18 3.86 15.71
N ALA A 36 1.07 4.36 14.85
CA ALA A 36 0.64 5.06 13.66
C ALA A 36 -0.07 4.11 12.70
N VAL A 37 0.46 2.90 12.55
CA VAL A 37 -0.20 1.90 11.68
C VAL A 37 -1.55 1.50 12.28
N SER A 38 -1.61 1.31 13.59
CA SER A 38 -2.86 0.97 14.25
C SER A 38 -3.89 2.07 14.08
N HIS A 39 -3.46 3.31 14.15
CA HIS A 39 -4.37 4.43 13.95
C HIS A 39 -4.93 4.45 12.52
N SER A 40 -4.06 4.20 11.55
CA SER A 40 -4.50 4.13 10.16
C SER A 40 -5.49 2.98 9.96
N LEU A 41 -5.22 1.84 10.60
CA LEU A 41 -6.13 0.71 10.51
C LEU A 41 -7.49 1.04 11.12
N ALA A 42 -7.49 1.78 12.23
CA ALA A 42 -8.74 2.18 12.85
C ALA A 42 -9.57 3.04 11.90
N ARG A 43 -8.91 3.94 11.18
CA ARG A 43 -9.60 4.78 10.21
C ARG A 43 -10.16 3.95 9.05
N LEU A 44 -9.41 2.96 8.61
CA LEU A 44 -9.88 2.06 7.56
C LEU A 44 -11.08 1.25 8.02
N ARG A 45 -11.04 0.74 9.26
CA ARG A 45 -12.16 0.00 9.82
C ARG A 45 -13.40 0.86 9.88
N ASP A 46 -13.21 2.10 10.22
CA ASP A 46 -14.31 3.04 10.32
C ASP A 46 -14.92 3.30 8.96
N HIS A 47 -14.07 3.48 7.97
CA HIS A 47 -14.53 3.77 6.62
C HIS A 47 -15.33 2.60 6.03
N PHE A 48 -14.85 1.39 6.22
CA PHE A 48 -15.50 0.20 5.66
C PHE A 48 -16.54 -0.43 6.56
N ASP A 49 -16.62 0.05 7.79
CA ASP A 49 -17.52 -0.54 8.78
C ASP A 49 -17.29 -2.06 8.88
N ASP A 50 -16.03 -2.43 8.94
CA ASP A 50 -15.61 -3.82 8.97
C ASP A 50 -14.28 -3.89 9.71
N PRO A 51 -14.03 -4.96 10.50
CA PRO A 51 -12.77 -5.09 11.21
C PRO A 51 -11.56 -5.21 10.29
N LEU A 52 -11.74 -5.67 9.07
CA LEU A 52 -10.72 -5.88 8.06
C LEU A 52 -9.71 -6.95 8.43
N PHE A 53 -9.24 -6.97 9.65
CA PHE A 53 -8.30 -7.97 10.15
C PHE A 53 -8.68 -8.37 11.55
N SER A 54 -8.50 -9.65 11.87
CA SER A 54 -8.62 -10.12 13.24
C SER A 54 -7.24 -10.60 13.69
N ARG A 55 -6.93 -10.35 14.96
CA ARG A 55 -5.64 -10.73 15.49
C ARG A 55 -5.69 -12.15 16.00
N GLN A 56 -4.78 -12.99 15.53
CA GLN A 56 -4.64 -14.35 16.02
C GLN A 56 -3.17 -14.58 16.35
N GLY A 57 -2.85 -14.49 17.64
CA GLY A 57 -1.47 -14.50 18.06
C GLY A 57 -0.76 -13.27 17.53
N ASN A 58 0.29 -13.48 16.78
CA ASN A 58 1.05 -12.38 16.19
C ASN A 58 0.62 -12.07 14.77
N ARG A 59 -0.45 -12.71 14.31
CA ARG A 59 -0.86 -12.59 12.92
C ARG A 59 -2.13 -11.79 12.79
N MET A 60 -2.21 -11.05 11.69
CA MET A 60 -3.40 -10.31 11.31
C MET A 60 -4.06 -11.05 10.17
N ILE A 61 -5.24 -11.60 10.43
CA ILE A 61 -5.96 -12.43 9.46
C ILE A 61 -7.03 -11.58 8.80
N PRO A 62 -7.02 -11.47 7.47
CA PRO A 62 -8.00 -10.62 6.79
C PRO A 62 -9.40 -11.21 6.82
N THR A 63 -10.37 -10.32 6.89
CA THR A 63 -11.78 -10.68 6.76
C THR A 63 -12.11 -10.95 5.29
N PRO A 64 -13.26 -11.57 5.02
CA PRO A 64 -13.68 -11.75 3.62
C PRO A 64 -13.78 -10.44 2.85
N LEU A 65 -14.23 -9.38 3.51
CA LEU A 65 -14.30 -8.08 2.86
C LEU A 65 -12.91 -7.59 2.51
N ALA A 66 -11.96 -7.73 3.43
CA ALA A 66 -10.59 -7.29 3.17
C ALA A 66 -9.98 -8.06 2.00
N ARG A 67 -10.26 -9.35 1.91
CA ARG A 67 -9.74 -10.14 0.79
C ARG A 67 -10.28 -9.66 -0.54
N ARG A 68 -11.60 -9.43 -0.60
CA ARG A 68 -12.20 -8.95 -1.83
C ARG A 68 -11.71 -7.57 -2.20
N PHE A 69 -11.55 -6.72 -1.19
CA PHE A 69 -11.10 -5.37 -1.43
C PHE A 69 -9.67 -5.33 -1.99
N VAL A 70 -8.78 -6.15 -1.43
CA VAL A 70 -7.40 -6.13 -1.90
C VAL A 70 -7.31 -6.62 -3.34
N GLU A 71 -8.15 -7.58 -3.72
CA GLU A 71 -8.15 -8.08 -5.09
C GLU A 71 -8.58 -7.00 -6.08
N SER A 72 -9.52 -6.17 -5.68
CA SER A 72 -9.98 -5.08 -6.53
C SER A 72 -9.03 -3.91 -6.53
N MET A 73 -8.43 -3.63 -5.40
CA MET A 73 -7.61 -2.45 -5.21
C MET A 73 -6.22 -2.59 -5.82
N ARG A 74 -5.64 -3.77 -5.69
CA ARG A 74 -4.23 -3.96 -6.02
C ARG A 74 -3.87 -3.60 -7.46
N PRO A 75 -4.66 -4.00 -8.46
CA PRO A 75 -4.34 -3.60 -9.83
C PRO A 75 -4.27 -2.09 -10.01
N GLY A 76 -5.20 -1.36 -9.37
CA GLY A 76 -5.21 0.09 -9.45
C GLY A 76 -4.02 0.71 -8.77
N LEU A 77 -3.68 0.19 -7.59
CA LEU A 77 -2.55 0.70 -6.83
C LEU A 77 -1.25 0.44 -7.59
N ASN A 78 -1.12 -0.74 -8.15
CA ASN A 78 0.05 -1.08 -8.95
C ASN A 78 0.17 -0.18 -10.17
N GLN A 79 -0.94 0.14 -10.78
CA GLN A 79 -0.93 1.00 -11.95
C GLN A 79 -0.48 2.41 -11.58
N ILE A 80 -0.91 2.90 -10.42
CA ILE A 80 -0.48 4.20 -9.94
C ILE A 80 1.01 4.19 -9.65
N HIS A 81 1.49 3.16 -8.97
CA HIS A 81 2.90 3.05 -8.67
C HIS A 81 3.73 2.96 -9.94
N SER A 82 3.24 2.23 -10.92
CA SER A 82 3.93 2.09 -12.18
C SER A 82 4.05 3.43 -12.90
N ALA A 83 2.98 4.21 -12.87
CA ALA A 83 3.00 5.53 -13.49
C ALA A 83 3.99 6.45 -12.80
N VAL A 84 3.99 6.43 -11.47
CA VAL A 84 4.93 7.26 -10.71
C VAL A 84 6.36 6.85 -11.02
N ASN A 85 6.63 5.56 -11.04
CA ASN A 85 7.97 5.07 -11.32
C ASN A 85 8.41 5.42 -12.73
N GLN A 86 7.50 5.39 -13.66
CA GLN A 86 7.81 5.69 -15.05
C GLN A 86 8.32 7.12 -15.19
N PHE A 87 7.67 8.06 -14.54
CA PHE A 87 8.07 9.45 -14.65
C PHE A 87 9.18 9.82 -13.69
N HIS A 88 9.21 9.18 -12.54
CA HIS A 88 10.28 9.42 -11.60
C HIS A 88 11.60 8.90 -12.10
N ALA A 89 11.58 7.75 -12.75
CA ALA A 89 12.80 7.13 -13.27
C ALA A 89 13.34 7.88 -14.45
N PHE A 90 12.56 8.75 -15.04
CA PHE A 90 13.04 9.56 -16.16
C PHE A 90 13.84 10.72 -15.62
N ASP A 91 15.05 10.40 -15.25
CA ASP A 91 15.98 11.37 -14.70
C ASP A 91 17.13 11.51 -15.67
N PRO A 92 17.44 12.71 -16.08
CA PRO A 92 18.55 12.90 -17.04
C PRO A 92 19.83 12.21 -16.62
N VAL A 93 20.09 12.16 -15.33
CA VAL A 93 21.31 11.55 -14.84
C VAL A 93 21.27 10.04 -15.00
N SER A 94 20.19 9.42 -14.58
CA SER A 94 20.08 7.98 -14.71
C SER A 94 19.72 7.58 -16.12
N TYR A 95 19.21 8.50 -16.86
CA TYR A 95 18.80 8.24 -18.21
C TYR A 95 19.96 7.84 -19.10
N THR A 96 21.12 8.32 -18.82
CA THR A 96 22.27 7.98 -19.63
C THR A 96 22.64 6.53 -19.49
N HIS A 97 22.07 5.91 -18.66
CA HIS A 97 22.33 4.54 -18.58
C HIS A 97 21.30 3.70 -19.25
N LEU A 98 20.91 3.85 -19.78
CA LEU A 98 20.06 3.13 -20.49
C LEU A 98 20.07 2.84 -21.37
N THR A 99 20.13 2.88 -21.45
CA THR A 99 19.85 2.88 -22.57
C THR A 99 19.86 2.62 -23.08
N LEU A 100 20.15 2.55 -23.17
CA LEU A 100 19.88 2.52 -24.17
C LEU A 100 19.77 2.25 -24.39
N PRO A 101 19.99 2.06 -24.39
CA PRO A 101 19.54 1.98 -25.11
C PRO A 101 19.21 1.83 -25.14
N THR A 102 19.12 1.67 -25.01
CA THR A 102 18.54 1.74 -25.64
C THR A 102 18.13 1.88 -25.73
N ILE A 103 18.16 2.03 -25.71
CA ILE A 103 17.65 2.29 -26.29
C ILE A 103 17.37 2.28 -26.29
N LEU A 104 17.46 2.24 -26.09
CA LEU A 104 17.08 2.27 -26.59
C LEU A 104 16.86 2.06 -26.51
N ARG A 105 16.94 2.03 -26.49
CA ARG A 105 16.62 1.83 -26.96
C ARG A 105 16.16 1.89 -26.95
N VAL A 106 16.31 2.02 -26.85
CA VAL A 106 15.90 2.13 -27.27
C VAL A 106 15.89 1.91 -27.14
#